data_dba9a88d8c765c9ddbedf0f2e056e4a2
#
_entry.id   dba9a88d8c765c9ddbedf0f2e056e4a2
#
_cell.length_a   1.000
_cell.length_b   1.000
_cell.length_c   1.000
_cell.angle_alpha   90.00
_cell.angle_beta   90.00
_cell.angle_gamma   90.00
#
_symmetry.space_group_name_H-M   'P 1'
#
loop_
_entity.id
_entity.type
_entity.pdbx_description
1 polymer ?
#
loop_
_entity_poly.entity_id
_entity_poly.type
_entity_poly.pdbx_seq_one_letter_code
_entity_poly.pdbx_strand_id
1 'polypeptide(L)'
;MDGIVLDGAALGSTAIGFFLFAAFVGGFASGLAGFAMGFVVSGIWLHFLTPLQTTTLVVGYGLLTQGYGVWKLRQTLAWRSIAPFIIGGAVGVPIGTLLLTYIDPAYLRSGVGLLLVIYGSYGLAQPKLKPVPGSVGADTGIGLANGVLAGLTGLPGFIITIWCQLRGWPKDAQRAVFQPVMLAAIVMNVIALSIAGAMTAATMQLYLLGLPAMVAGLWVGFKLYGKLDDAAFRKVILVLLLIAGLGLIAPRGW
;
A
#
# COMPACT_ATOMS: atom_id res chain seq x y z
N MET A 1 -10.22 0.01 34.71
CA MET A 1 -9.43 -0.38 33.51
C MET A 1 -10.00 0.44 32.37
N ASP A 2 -9.40 1.60 32.18
CA ASP A 2 -9.96 2.66 31.35
C ASP A 2 -9.65 2.36 29.88
N GLY A 3 -10.69 1.95 29.13
CA GLY A 3 -10.60 1.81 27.68
C GLY A 3 -10.48 3.21 27.04
N ILE A 4 -9.75 3.33 25.93
CA ILE A 4 -9.70 4.57 25.16
C ILE A 4 -11.09 4.79 24.57
N VAL A 5 -11.76 5.85 25.00
CA VAL A 5 -13.09 6.22 24.49
C VAL A 5 -12.93 6.89 23.14
N LEU A 6 -13.43 6.25 22.09
CA LEU A 6 -13.46 6.76 20.73
C LEU A 6 -14.91 6.91 20.29
N ASP A 7 -15.34 8.13 19.99
CA ASP A 7 -16.70 8.44 19.52
C ASP A 7 -17.84 7.79 20.35
N GLY A 8 -17.65 7.71 21.69
CA GLY A 8 -18.63 7.15 22.61
C GLY A 8 -18.53 5.63 22.86
N ALA A 9 -17.64 4.91 22.18
CA ALA A 9 -17.37 3.48 22.45
C ALA A 9 -15.95 3.30 23.02
N ALA A 10 -15.84 2.63 24.18
CA ALA A 10 -14.54 2.26 24.75
C ALA A 10 -13.99 1.04 24.00
N LEU A 11 -12.81 1.18 23.37
CA LEU A 11 -12.08 0.02 22.87
C LEU A 11 -11.59 -0.80 24.07
N GLY A 12 -12.06 -2.04 24.17
CA GLY A 12 -11.58 -2.97 25.19
C GLY A 12 -10.07 -3.25 25.02
N SER A 13 -9.42 -3.67 26.10
CA SER A 13 -7.97 -3.98 26.10
C SER A 13 -7.57 -4.97 25.01
N THR A 14 -8.43 -5.94 24.69
CA THR A 14 -8.21 -6.91 23.60
C THR A 14 -8.18 -6.23 22.22
N ALA A 15 -9.09 -5.29 21.94
CA ALA A 15 -9.12 -4.56 20.67
C ALA A 15 -7.88 -3.67 20.49
N ILE A 16 -7.41 -3.04 21.58
CA ILE A 16 -6.16 -2.27 21.59
C ILE A 16 -4.96 -3.20 21.27
N GLY A 17 -4.92 -4.40 21.85
CA GLY A 17 -3.89 -5.39 21.56
C GLY A 17 -3.85 -5.77 20.07
N PHE A 18 -5.01 -6.08 19.47
CA PHE A 18 -5.12 -6.37 18.03
C PHE A 18 -4.78 -5.15 17.16
N PHE A 19 -5.15 -3.96 17.60
CA PHE A 19 -4.80 -2.72 16.90
C PHE A 19 -3.28 -2.52 16.83
N LEU A 20 -2.58 -2.64 17.96
CA LEU A 20 -1.13 -2.49 18.04
C LEU A 20 -0.40 -3.60 17.29
N PHE A 21 -0.88 -4.84 17.42
CA PHE A 21 -0.34 -5.97 16.66
C PHE A 21 -0.46 -5.74 15.15
N ALA A 22 -1.63 -5.33 14.67
CA ALA A 22 -1.83 -5.01 13.27
C ALA A 22 -0.94 -3.85 12.80
N ALA A 23 -0.79 -2.78 13.62
CA ALA A 23 0.10 -1.67 13.33
C ALA A 23 1.57 -2.15 13.18
N PHE A 24 2.04 -3.02 14.09
CA PHE A 24 3.38 -3.61 14.01
C PHE A 24 3.56 -4.45 12.75
N VAL A 25 2.64 -5.38 12.47
CA VAL A 25 2.73 -6.27 11.29
C VAL A 25 2.60 -5.47 9.99
N GLY A 26 1.74 -4.44 9.98
CA GLY A 26 1.61 -3.53 8.84
C GLY A 26 2.89 -2.72 8.59
N GLY A 27 3.50 -2.18 9.66
CA GLY A 27 4.80 -1.52 9.61
C GLY A 27 5.90 -2.46 9.11
N PHE A 28 5.97 -3.68 9.65
CA PHE A 28 6.90 -4.72 9.22
C PHE A 28 6.75 -5.06 7.74
N ALA A 29 5.54 -5.32 7.27
CA ALA A 29 5.26 -5.62 5.88
C ALA A 29 5.64 -4.45 4.95
N SER A 30 5.35 -3.21 5.38
CA SER A 30 5.74 -2.01 4.63
C SER A 30 7.26 -1.80 4.62
N GLY A 31 7.94 -2.06 5.73
CA GLY A 31 9.40 -2.03 5.82
C GLY A 31 10.06 -3.05 4.90
N LEU A 32 9.50 -4.27 4.88
CA LEU A 32 10.01 -5.39 4.09
C LEU A 32 9.72 -5.23 2.59
N ALA A 33 8.46 -5.02 2.21
CA ALA A 33 8.02 -4.98 0.82
C ALA A 33 7.82 -3.57 0.24
N GLY A 34 7.58 -2.57 1.10
CA GLY A 34 7.43 -1.17 0.70
C GLY A 34 5.99 -0.72 0.43
N PHE A 35 4.99 -1.61 0.40
CA PHE A 35 3.62 -1.24 -0.01
C PHE A 35 2.49 -1.97 0.76
N ALA A 36 2.79 -3.02 1.50
CA ALA A 36 1.78 -3.98 1.95
C ALA A 36 0.97 -3.54 3.18
N MET A 37 1.27 -2.40 3.81
CA MET A 37 0.65 -1.98 5.07
C MET A 37 -0.88 -1.96 4.99
N GLY A 38 -1.46 -1.27 4.01
CA GLY A 38 -2.90 -1.08 3.91
C GLY A 38 -3.68 -2.40 3.88
N PHE A 39 -3.14 -3.44 3.23
CA PHE A 39 -3.78 -4.77 3.17
C PHE A 39 -3.75 -5.48 4.50
N VAL A 40 -2.58 -5.50 5.14
CA VAL A 40 -2.38 -6.19 6.41
C VAL A 40 -3.26 -5.60 7.50
N VAL A 41 -3.24 -4.28 7.65
CA VAL A 41 -3.99 -3.63 8.73
C VAL A 41 -5.49 -3.60 8.47
N SER A 42 -5.95 -3.43 7.21
CA SER A 42 -7.37 -3.40 6.89
C SER A 42 -8.07 -4.72 7.22
N GLY A 43 -7.38 -5.85 7.05
CA GLY A 43 -7.90 -7.16 7.40
C GLY A 43 -8.23 -7.31 8.89
N ILE A 44 -7.59 -6.53 9.75
CA ILE A 44 -7.78 -6.58 11.21
C ILE A 44 -8.61 -5.37 11.69
N TRP A 45 -8.25 -4.17 11.29
CA TRP A 45 -8.85 -2.93 11.81
C TRP A 45 -10.31 -2.76 11.42
N LEU A 46 -10.74 -3.23 10.26
CA LEU A 46 -12.13 -3.14 9.81
C LEU A 46 -13.11 -3.97 10.65
N HIS A 47 -12.62 -4.82 11.58
CA HIS A 47 -13.48 -5.54 12.52
C HIS A 47 -13.94 -4.67 13.71
N PHE A 48 -13.24 -3.56 14.00
CA PHE A 48 -13.53 -2.72 15.16
C PHE A 48 -13.35 -1.21 14.90
N LEU A 49 -12.84 -0.82 13.74
CA LEU A 49 -12.77 0.58 13.29
C LEU A 49 -13.64 0.79 12.06
N THR A 50 -14.14 2.02 11.91
CA THR A 50 -14.87 2.39 10.70
C THR A 50 -13.95 2.40 9.47
N PRO A 51 -14.50 2.22 8.25
CA PRO A 51 -13.72 2.33 7.02
C PRO A 51 -12.98 3.66 6.89
N LEU A 52 -13.63 4.77 7.33
CA LEU A 52 -13.03 6.10 7.28
C LEU A 52 -11.83 6.21 8.23
N GLN A 53 -11.96 5.76 9.48
CA GLN A 53 -10.86 5.73 10.45
C GLN A 53 -9.71 4.86 9.96
N THR A 54 -10.02 3.65 9.47
CA THR A 54 -9.02 2.74 8.91
C THR A 54 -8.27 3.38 7.75
N THR A 55 -8.97 3.98 6.78
CA THR A 55 -8.35 4.65 5.63
C THR A 55 -7.47 5.82 6.06
N THR A 56 -7.96 6.64 6.99
CA THR A 56 -7.20 7.80 7.51
C THR A 56 -5.92 7.36 8.21
N LEU A 57 -5.98 6.30 9.02
CA LEU A 57 -4.80 5.72 9.68
C LEU A 57 -3.81 5.12 8.67
N VAL A 58 -4.30 4.35 7.68
CA VAL A 58 -3.46 3.77 6.61
C VAL A 58 -2.73 4.85 5.83
N VAL A 59 -3.43 5.92 5.47
CA VAL A 59 -2.85 7.05 4.75
C VAL A 59 -1.84 7.81 5.62
N GLY A 60 -2.17 8.08 6.89
CA GLY A 60 -1.28 8.73 7.83
C GLY A 60 0.02 7.94 8.08
N TYR A 61 -0.08 6.66 8.39
CA TYR A 61 1.09 5.80 8.55
C TYR A 61 1.82 5.56 7.22
N GLY A 62 1.08 5.52 6.11
CA GLY A 62 1.62 5.46 4.76
C GLY A 62 2.57 6.62 4.46
N LEU A 63 2.21 7.83 4.89
CA LEU A 63 3.07 9.01 4.75
C LEU A 63 4.44 8.79 5.44
N LEU A 64 4.44 8.25 6.65
CA LEU A 64 5.68 7.95 7.37
C LEU A 64 6.46 6.81 6.73
N THR A 65 5.80 5.70 6.37
CA THR A 65 6.48 4.53 5.82
C THR A 65 7.07 4.81 4.44
N GLN A 66 6.34 5.49 3.57
CA GLN A 66 6.82 5.86 2.24
C GLN A 66 7.84 7.02 2.32
N GLY A 67 7.60 8.00 3.19
CA GLY A 67 8.54 9.09 3.44
C GLY A 67 9.89 8.56 3.94
N TYR A 68 9.88 7.65 4.92
CA TYR A 68 11.11 6.99 5.40
C TYR A 68 11.79 6.17 4.29
N GLY A 69 11.02 5.42 3.49
CA GLY A 69 11.54 4.65 2.38
C GLY A 69 12.21 5.52 1.32
N VAL A 70 11.57 6.60 0.90
CA VAL A 70 12.13 7.58 -0.05
C VAL A 70 13.39 8.23 0.53
N TRP A 71 13.37 8.65 1.80
CA TRP A 71 14.54 9.21 2.46
C TRP A 71 15.72 8.23 2.52
N LYS A 72 15.45 6.97 2.83
CA LYS A 72 16.47 5.90 2.91
C LYS A 72 17.11 5.63 1.55
N LEU A 73 16.31 5.69 0.48
CA LEU A 73 16.75 5.40 -0.89
C LEU A 73 17.08 6.66 -1.71
N ARG A 74 17.14 7.85 -1.07
CA ARG A 74 17.31 9.13 -1.78
C ARG A 74 18.51 9.21 -2.71
N GLN A 75 19.57 8.44 -2.45
CA GLN A 75 20.77 8.41 -3.27
C GLN A 75 20.62 7.57 -4.54
N THR A 76 19.63 6.67 -4.56
CA THR A 76 19.33 5.79 -5.71
C THR A 76 18.16 6.30 -6.55
N LEU A 77 17.55 7.43 -6.17
CA LEU A 77 16.40 7.99 -6.87
C LEU A 77 16.81 8.54 -8.24
N ALA A 78 16.23 7.97 -9.29
CA ALA A 78 16.37 8.44 -10.66
C ALA A 78 15.10 9.18 -11.10
N TRP A 79 15.00 10.47 -10.80
CA TRP A 79 13.81 11.30 -11.07
C TRP A 79 13.32 11.22 -12.51
N ARG A 80 14.24 11.10 -13.49
CA ARG A 80 13.88 10.91 -14.91
C ARG A 80 13.10 9.61 -15.16
N SER A 81 13.40 8.56 -14.39
CA SER A 81 12.70 7.28 -14.49
C SER A 81 11.40 7.27 -13.69
N ILE A 82 11.25 8.14 -12.68
CA ILE A 82 10.07 8.23 -11.81
C ILE A 82 9.01 9.15 -12.41
N ALA A 83 9.42 10.24 -13.06
CA ALA A 83 8.53 11.27 -13.59
C ALA A 83 7.42 10.73 -14.51
N PRO A 84 7.65 9.81 -15.47
CA PRO A 84 6.60 9.26 -16.31
C PRO A 84 5.48 8.60 -15.51
N PHE A 85 5.81 7.84 -14.45
CA PHE A 85 4.83 7.20 -13.59
C PHE A 85 4.01 8.21 -12.78
N ILE A 86 4.65 9.27 -12.27
CA ILE A 86 3.96 10.33 -11.52
C ILE A 86 3.01 11.11 -12.45
N ILE A 87 3.46 11.46 -13.66
CA ILE A 87 2.64 12.18 -14.65
C ILE A 87 1.42 11.33 -15.03
N GLY A 88 1.63 10.05 -15.37
CA GLY A 88 0.54 9.13 -15.65
C GLY A 88 -0.41 8.98 -14.46
N GLY A 89 0.13 8.82 -13.26
CA GLY A 89 -0.64 8.68 -12.02
C GLY A 89 -1.47 9.92 -11.69
N ALA A 90 -0.92 11.12 -11.88
CA ALA A 90 -1.63 12.37 -11.65
C ALA A 90 -2.87 12.54 -12.54
N VAL A 91 -2.83 12.01 -13.75
CA VAL A 91 -4.00 11.96 -14.65
C VAL A 91 -4.91 10.79 -14.29
N GLY A 92 -4.33 9.64 -13.94
CA GLY A 92 -5.08 8.41 -13.67
C GLY A 92 -5.94 8.48 -12.39
N VAL A 93 -5.42 9.09 -11.30
CA VAL A 93 -6.16 9.18 -10.03
C VAL A 93 -7.51 9.90 -10.17
N PRO A 94 -7.62 11.09 -10.75
CA PRO A 94 -8.91 11.74 -10.99
C PRO A 94 -9.85 10.88 -11.85
N ILE A 95 -9.34 10.25 -12.92
CA ILE A 95 -10.14 9.36 -13.77
C ILE A 95 -10.69 8.19 -12.95
N GLY A 96 -9.85 7.54 -12.15
CA GLY A 96 -10.26 6.44 -11.29
C GLY A 96 -11.32 6.84 -10.27
N THR A 97 -11.14 8.00 -9.64
CA THR A 97 -12.12 8.54 -8.67
C THR A 97 -13.46 8.84 -9.33
N LEU A 98 -13.47 9.40 -10.54
CA LEU A 98 -14.69 9.62 -11.31
C LEU A 98 -15.36 8.30 -11.69
N LEU A 99 -14.59 7.31 -12.16
CA LEU A 99 -15.13 5.99 -12.52
C LEU A 99 -15.73 5.24 -11.33
N LEU A 100 -15.28 5.51 -10.11
CA LEU A 100 -15.83 4.91 -8.89
C LEU A 100 -17.33 5.20 -8.72
N THR A 101 -17.83 6.30 -9.28
CA THR A 101 -19.27 6.62 -9.23
C THR A 101 -20.12 5.76 -10.17
N TYR A 102 -19.50 5.08 -11.14
CA TYR A 102 -20.18 4.27 -12.17
C TYR A 102 -19.94 2.76 -12.04
N ILE A 103 -18.92 2.34 -11.30
CA ILE A 103 -18.52 0.92 -11.20
C ILE A 103 -18.82 0.43 -9.80
N ASP A 104 -19.52 -0.69 -9.69
CA ASP A 104 -19.72 -1.36 -8.40
C ASP A 104 -18.36 -1.77 -7.80
N PRO A 105 -18.03 -1.32 -6.59
CA PRO A 105 -16.79 -1.64 -5.92
C PRO A 105 -16.51 -3.15 -5.78
N ALA A 106 -17.56 -3.98 -5.76
CA ALA A 106 -17.41 -5.44 -5.64
C ALA A 106 -16.76 -6.06 -6.89
N TYR A 107 -17.21 -5.67 -8.08
CA TYR A 107 -16.60 -6.15 -9.34
C TYR A 107 -15.16 -5.69 -9.49
N LEU A 108 -14.89 -4.45 -9.08
CA LEU A 108 -13.55 -3.90 -9.14
C LEU A 108 -12.58 -4.66 -8.22
N ARG A 109 -12.99 -4.90 -6.97
CA ARG A 109 -12.19 -5.65 -6.00
C ARG A 109 -11.91 -7.07 -6.48
N SER A 110 -12.93 -7.74 -7.00
CA SER A 110 -12.80 -9.10 -7.53
C SER A 110 -11.86 -9.15 -8.74
N GLY A 111 -11.98 -8.21 -9.67
CA GLY A 111 -11.11 -8.11 -10.84
C GLY A 111 -9.64 -7.87 -10.47
N VAL A 112 -9.39 -6.92 -9.57
CA VAL A 112 -8.05 -6.65 -9.05
C VAL A 112 -7.52 -7.86 -8.28
N GLY A 113 -8.33 -8.44 -7.40
CA GLY A 113 -7.96 -9.62 -6.64
C GLY A 113 -7.56 -10.78 -7.54
N LEU A 114 -8.35 -11.06 -8.58
CA LEU A 114 -8.06 -12.10 -9.56
C LEU A 114 -6.73 -11.85 -10.29
N LEU A 115 -6.49 -10.62 -10.73
CA LEU A 115 -5.23 -10.24 -11.38
C LEU A 115 -4.03 -10.49 -10.47
N LEU A 116 -4.13 -10.12 -9.18
CA LEU A 116 -3.06 -10.32 -8.20
C LEU A 116 -2.80 -11.80 -7.92
N VAL A 117 -3.87 -12.63 -7.83
CA VAL A 117 -3.77 -14.08 -7.63
C VAL A 117 -3.10 -14.73 -8.84
N ILE A 118 -3.54 -14.41 -10.05
CA ILE A 118 -2.95 -14.94 -11.28
C ILE A 118 -1.48 -14.56 -11.38
N TYR A 119 -1.16 -13.28 -11.20
CA TYR A 119 0.22 -12.81 -11.28
C TYR A 119 1.10 -13.41 -10.19
N GLY A 120 0.64 -13.43 -8.93
CA GLY A 120 1.37 -13.99 -7.80
C GLY A 120 1.65 -15.48 -7.99
N SER A 121 0.64 -16.26 -8.36
CA SER A 121 0.77 -17.70 -8.61
C SER A 121 1.70 -18.00 -9.78
N TYR A 122 1.51 -17.30 -10.91
CA TYR A 122 2.36 -17.46 -12.09
C TYR A 122 3.83 -17.09 -11.80
N GLY A 123 4.05 -15.96 -11.11
CA GLY A 123 5.39 -15.52 -10.74
C GLY A 123 6.12 -16.46 -9.78
N LEU A 124 5.38 -17.13 -8.88
CA LEU A 124 5.93 -18.13 -7.96
C LEU A 124 6.26 -19.46 -8.69
N ALA A 125 5.43 -19.84 -9.68
CA ALA A 125 5.64 -21.05 -10.48
C ALA A 125 6.79 -20.88 -11.48
N GLN A 126 7.01 -19.66 -12.01
CA GLN A 126 8.07 -19.36 -12.97
C GLN A 126 9.03 -18.28 -12.45
N PRO A 127 10.06 -18.64 -11.68
CA PRO A 127 10.96 -17.68 -11.05
C PRO A 127 11.83 -16.85 -12.01
N LYS A 128 11.94 -17.23 -13.29
CA LYS A 128 12.76 -16.56 -14.31
C LYS A 128 11.87 -16.02 -15.44
N LEU A 129 11.16 -14.91 -15.17
CA LEU A 129 10.52 -14.14 -16.25
C LEU A 129 11.61 -13.40 -17.05
N LYS A 130 11.52 -13.44 -18.38
CA LYS A 130 12.36 -12.60 -19.24
C LYS A 130 12.01 -11.13 -18.97
N PRO A 131 13.02 -10.25 -18.75
CA PRO A 131 12.75 -8.83 -18.56
C PRO A 131 12.02 -8.23 -19.76
N VAL A 132 10.96 -7.48 -19.47
CA VAL A 132 10.20 -6.75 -20.49
C VAL A 132 10.91 -5.42 -20.77
N PRO A 133 11.17 -5.06 -22.03
CA PRO A 133 11.72 -3.76 -22.36
C PRO A 133 10.71 -2.67 -22.01
N GLY A 134 11.16 -1.54 -21.53
CA GLY A 134 10.32 -0.39 -21.21
C GLY A 134 10.64 0.82 -22.06
N SER A 135 9.64 1.69 -22.16
CA SER A 135 9.79 3.00 -22.79
C SER A 135 9.12 4.06 -21.91
N VAL A 136 9.43 5.31 -22.13
CA VAL A 136 8.78 6.43 -21.41
C VAL A 136 7.25 6.37 -21.59
N GLY A 137 6.77 6.04 -22.78
CA GLY A 137 5.33 5.88 -23.05
C GLY A 137 4.71 4.72 -22.26
N ALA A 138 5.38 3.55 -22.19
CA ALA A 138 4.94 2.43 -21.38
C ALA A 138 4.91 2.78 -19.90
N ASP A 139 5.95 3.42 -19.39
CA ASP A 139 6.05 3.84 -17.98
C ASP A 139 4.95 4.86 -17.61
N THR A 140 4.63 5.80 -18.52
CA THR A 140 3.49 6.73 -18.35
C THR A 140 2.16 6.00 -18.37
N GLY A 141 1.96 5.04 -19.29
CA GLY A 141 0.76 4.21 -19.35
C GLY A 141 0.56 3.36 -18.11
N ILE A 142 1.63 2.78 -17.57
CA ILE A 142 1.61 2.04 -16.30
C ILE A 142 1.30 2.99 -15.13
N GLY A 143 1.87 4.19 -15.12
CA GLY A 143 1.55 5.23 -14.15
C GLY A 143 0.07 5.60 -14.17
N LEU A 144 -0.50 5.81 -15.36
CA LEU A 144 -1.92 6.10 -15.56
C LEU A 144 -2.80 4.93 -15.06
N ALA A 145 -2.51 3.70 -15.45
CA ALA A 145 -3.25 2.52 -15.00
C ALA A 145 -3.17 2.34 -13.48
N ASN A 146 -1.97 2.54 -12.89
CA ASN A 146 -1.78 2.51 -11.44
C ASN A 146 -2.55 3.64 -10.73
N GLY A 147 -2.60 4.83 -11.33
CA GLY A 147 -3.37 5.97 -10.83
C GLY A 147 -4.87 5.72 -10.89
N VAL A 148 -5.40 5.22 -12.01
CA VAL A 148 -6.81 4.82 -12.14
C VAL A 148 -7.18 3.80 -11.08
N LEU A 149 -6.34 2.77 -10.90
CA LEU A 149 -6.58 1.75 -9.89
C LEU A 149 -6.53 2.33 -8.48
N ALA A 150 -5.58 3.23 -8.20
CA ALA A 150 -5.49 3.92 -6.92
C ALA A 150 -6.74 4.76 -6.62
N GLY A 151 -7.25 5.49 -7.61
CA GLY A 151 -8.49 6.27 -7.50
C GLY A 151 -9.73 5.40 -7.29
N LEU A 152 -9.79 4.24 -7.94
CA LEU A 152 -10.90 3.30 -7.83
C LEU A 152 -10.90 2.50 -6.51
N THR A 153 -9.73 2.12 -5.99
CA THR A 153 -9.60 1.19 -4.85
C THR A 153 -9.09 1.82 -3.58
N GLY A 154 -8.51 3.01 -3.66
CA GLY A 154 -7.73 3.61 -2.57
C GLY A 154 -6.40 2.90 -2.27
N LEU A 155 -5.97 1.96 -3.12
CA LEU A 155 -4.81 1.09 -2.91
C LEU A 155 -3.77 1.29 -4.01
N PRO A 156 -2.91 2.32 -3.92
CA PRO A 156 -1.87 2.58 -4.91
C PRO A 156 -0.78 1.50 -4.87
N GLY A 157 -0.14 1.26 -6.01
CA GLY A 157 1.15 0.62 -6.05
C GLY A 157 1.22 -0.80 -6.62
N PHE A 158 0.08 -1.47 -6.88
CA PHE A 158 0.14 -2.85 -7.41
C PHE A 158 0.69 -2.92 -8.83
N ILE A 159 0.11 -2.15 -9.73
CA ILE A 159 0.48 -2.20 -11.15
C ILE A 159 1.93 -1.80 -11.32
N ILE A 160 2.37 -0.75 -10.63
CA ILE A 160 3.77 -0.32 -10.70
C ILE A 160 4.73 -1.34 -10.09
N THR A 161 4.33 -2.02 -8.99
CA THR A 161 5.15 -3.08 -8.38
C THR A 161 5.29 -4.27 -9.32
N ILE A 162 4.19 -4.71 -9.94
CA ILE A 162 4.20 -5.76 -10.96
C ILE A 162 5.10 -5.36 -12.14
N TRP A 163 4.96 -4.13 -12.63
CA TRP A 163 5.77 -3.60 -13.72
C TRP A 163 7.27 -3.61 -13.41
N CYS A 164 7.65 -3.11 -12.23
CA CYS A 164 9.05 -3.12 -11.80
C CYS A 164 9.63 -4.54 -11.74
N GLN A 165 8.84 -5.53 -11.34
CA GLN A 165 9.25 -6.93 -11.34
C GLN A 165 9.39 -7.49 -12.77
N LEU A 166 8.45 -7.17 -13.66
CA LEU A 166 8.53 -7.57 -15.07
C LEU A 166 9.73 -6.96 -15.80
N ARG A 167 10.17 -5.78 -15.37
CA ARG A 167 11.40 -5.12 -15.87
C ARG A 167 12.68 -5.81 -15.39
N GLY A 168 12.57 -6.76 -14.46
CA GLY A 168 13.72 -7.46 -13.88
C GLY A 168 14.66 -6.55 -13.09
N TRP A 169 14.17 -5.42 -12.58
CA TRP A 169 14.99 -4.49 -11.82
C TRP A 169 15.42 -5.07 -10.47
N PRO A 170 16.65 -4.76 -9.99
CA PRO A 170 17.07 -5.11 -8.63
C PRO A 170 16.14 -4.45 -7.61
N LYS A 171 16.04 -5.04 -6.42
CA LYS A 171 15.11 -4.62 -5.35
C LYS A 171 15.17 -3.13 -5.01
N ASP A 172 16.38 -2.56 -4.96
CA ASP A 172 16.57 -1.14 -4.63
C ASP A 172 16.06 -0.22 -5.74
N ALA A 173 16.28 -0.59 -7.02
CA ALA A 173 15.74 0.13 -8.17
C ALA A 173 14.20 0.06 -8.23
N GLN A 174 13.61 -1.09 -7.93
CA GLN A 174 12.15 -1.23 -7.81
C GLN A 174 11.60 -0.28 -6.75
N ARG A 175 12.17 -0.30 -5.53
CA ARG A 175 11.74 0.57 -4.43
C ARG A 175 11.97 2.05 -4.71
N ALA A 176 13.08 2.39 -5.37
CA ALA A 176 13.40 3.77 -5.76
C ALA A 176 12.38 4.35 -6.75
N VAL A 177 11.62 3.52 -7.46
CA VAL A 177 10.56 3.97 -8.38
C VAL A 177 9.20 3.94 -7.70
N PHE A 178 8.77 2.81 -7.14
CA PHE A 178 7.39 2.73 -6.65
C PHE A 178 7.15 3.52 -5.36
N GLN A 179 8.13 3.67 -4.46
CA GLN A 179 7.94 4.41 -3.21
C GLN A 179 7.67 5.91 -3.41
N PRO A 180 8.41 6.66 -4.25
CA PRO A 180 8.07 8.05 -4.53
C PRO A 180 6.71 8.22 -5.20
N VAL A 181 6.33 7.31 -6.10
CA VAL A 181 5.01 7.35 -6.76
C VAL A 181 3.89 7.13 -5.75
N MET A 182 4.06 6.16 -4.83
CA MET A 182 3.12 5.94 -3.74
C MET A 182 3.07 7.13 -2.77
N LEU A 183 4.22 7.71 -2.43
CA LEU A 183 4.28 8.88 -1.56
C LEU A 183 3.48 10.03 -2.15
N ALA A 184 3.64 10.31 -3.45
CA ALA A 184 2.87 11.34 -4.14
C ALA A 184 1.35 11.08 -4.04
N ALA A 185 0.90 9.85 -4.29
CA ALA A 185 -0.50 9.47 -4.16
C ALA A 185 -1.01 9.60 -2.71
N ILE A 186 -0.21 9.23 -1.72
CA ILE A 186 -0.55 9.36 -0.29
C ILE A 186 -0.67 10.82 0.13
N VAL A 187 0.24 11.69 -0.33
CA VAL A 187 0.17 13.14 -0.06
C VAL A 187 -1.15 13.71 -0.60
N MET A 188 -1.55 13.34 -1.83
CA MET A 188 -2.83 13.75 -2.39
C MET A 188 -4.01 13.24 -1.53
N ASN A 189 -3.98 11.99 -1.07
CA ASN A 189 -5.00 11.44 -0.18
C ASN A 189 -5.04 12.14 1.18
N VAL A 190 -3.90 12.47 1.78
CA VAL A 190 -3.84 13.26 3.03
C VAL A 190 -4.55 14.59 2.85
N ILE A 191 -4.26 15.31 1.76
CA ILE A 191 -4.89 16.60 1.46
C ILE A 191 -6.42 16.42 1.31
N ALA A 192 -6.86 15.44 0.53
CA ALA A 192 -8.28 15.17 0.32
C ALA A 192 -9.01 14.82 1.62
N LEU A 193 -8.45 13.93 2.46
CA LEU A 193 -9.02 13.55 3.75
C LEU A 193 -9.03 14.70 4.75
N SER A 194 -8.02 15.58 4.70
CA SER A 194 -7.98 16.79 5.55
C SER A 194 -9.09 17.75 5.19
N ILE A 195 -9.31 18.01 3.87
CA ILE A 195 -10.39 18.85 3.38
C ILE A 195 -11.76 18.25 3.73
N ALA A 196 -11.91 16.93 3.66
CA ALA A 196 -13.13 16.21 4.02
C ALA A 196 -13.39 16.14 5.53
N GLY A 197 -12.52 16.69 6.39
CA GLY A 197 -12.69 16.65 7.85
C GLY A 197 -12.54 15.26 8.47
N ALA A 198 -11.93 14.30 7.76
CA ALA A 198 -11.76 12.93 8.23
C ALA A 198 -10.73 12.77 9.38
N MET A 199 -9.92 13.80 9.63
CA MET A 199 -8.92 13.83 10.70
C MET A 199 -9.54 14.24 12.03
N THR A 200 -10.30 13.34 12.66
CA THR A 200 -10.92 13.58 13.97
C THR A 200 -9.90 13.43 15.10
N ALA A 201 -10.21 14.00 16.27
CA ALA A 201 -9.38 13.84 17.48
C ALA A 201 -9.23 12.36 17.86
N ALA A 202 -10.28 11.57 17.73
CA ALA A 202 -10.28 10.13 17.99
C ALA A 202 -9.33 9.39 17.05
N THR A 203 -9.35 9.70 15.75
CA THR A 203 -8.42 9.10 14.77
C THR A 203 -6.97 9.51 15.06
N MET A 204 -6.73 10.75 15.51
CA MET A 204 -5.39 11.21 15.89
C MET A 204 -4.87 10.49 17.13
N GLN A 205 -5.73 10.22 18.12
CA GLN A 205 -5.34 9.42 19.31
C GLN A 205 -4.92 7.99 18.90
N LEU A 206 -5.71 7.33 18.04
CA LEU A 206 -5.34 6.02 17.50
C LEU A 206 -4.02 6.06 16.72
N TYR A 207 -3.84 7.10 15.91
CA TYR A 207 -2.60 7.30 15.16
C TYR A 207 -1.39 7.38 16.10
N LEU A 208 -1.46 8.21 17.14
CA LEU A 208 -0.37 8.36 18.13
C LEU A 208 -0.16 7.07 18.93
N LEU A 209 -1.24 6.37 19.29
CA LEU A 209 -1.17 5.10 20.02
C LEU A 209 -0.46 4.01 19.22
N GLY A 210 -0.79 3.84 17.95
CA GLY A 210 -0.19 2.81 17.08
C GLY A 210 1.18 3.17 16.54
N LEU A 211 1.58 4.46 16.61
CA LEU A 211 2.83 4.95 16.04
C LEU A 211 4.08 4.19 16.53
N PRO A 212 4.28 3.94 17.83
CA PRO A 212 5.45 3.20 18.30
C PRO A 212 5.51 1.76 17.76
N ALA A 213 4.38 1.07 17.75
CA ALA A 213 4.30 -0.31 17.22
C ALA A 213 4.58 -0.33 15.71
N MET A 214 4.00 0.61 14.95
CA MET A 214 4.24 0.74 13.52
C MET A 214 5.71 1.05 13.21
N VAL A 215 6.32 1.99 13.92
CA VAL A 215 7.74 2.36 13.72
C VAL A 215 8.65 1.19 14.06
N ALA A 216 8.39 0.47 15.14
CA ALA A 216 9.14 -0.74 15.51
C ALA A 216 9.04 -1.80 14.39
N GLY A 217 7.82 -2.08 13.90
CA GLY A 217 7.60 -2.99 12.77
C GLY A 217 8.35 -2.53 11.52
N LEU A 218 8.23 -1.26 11.16
CA LEU A 218 8.91 -0.65 10.01
C LEU A 218 10.43 -0.84 10.09
N TRP A 219 11.01 -0.56 11.25
CA TRP A 219 12.45 -0.71 11.48
C TRP A 219 12.90 -2.17 11.32
N VAL A 220 12.18 -3.12 11.92
CA VAL A 220 12.47 -4.56 11.79
C VAL A 220 12.34 -5.02 10.34
N GLY A 221 11.28 -4.59 9.64
CA GLY A 221 11.05 -4.88 8.22
C GLY A 221 12.18 -4.36 7.32
N PHE A 222 12.63 -3.12 7.53
CA PHE A 222 13.77 -2.57 6.79
C PHE A 222 15.09 -3.27 7.11
N LYS A 223 15.31 -3.68 8.35
CA LYS A 223 16.50 -4.45 8.74
C LYS A 223 16.53 -5.82 8.02
N LEU A 224 15.37 -6.46 7.92
CA LEU A 224 15.24 -7.72 7.19
C LEU A 224 15.39 -7.51 5.67
N TYR A 225 14.78 -6.45 5.11
CA TYR A 225 14.96 -6.06 3.70
C TYR A 225 16.44 -5.95 3.32
N GLY A 226 17.26 -5.34 4.18
CA GLY A 226 18.71 -5.23 3.96
C GLY A 226 19.45 -6.57 3.84
N LYS A 227 18.86 -7.65 4.36
CA LYS A 227 19.43 -9.01 4.31
C LYS A 227 18.91 -9.86 3.15
N LEU A 228 17.83 -9.43 2.48
CA LEU A 228 17.27 -10.15 1.33
C LEU A 228 18.12 -9.91 0.08
N ASP A 229 18.30 -10.93 -0.72
CA ASP A 229 18.71 -10.80 -2.11
C ASP A 229 17.52 -10.46 -3.02
N ASP A 230 17.76 -10.19 -4.29
CA ASP A 230 16.72 -9.83 -5.24
C ASP A 230 15.70 -10.96 -5.47
N ALA A 231 16.14 -12.22 -5.40
CA ALA A 231 15.27 -13.37 -5.59
C ALA A 231 14.32 -13.56 -4.40
N ALA A 232 14.85 -13.46 -3.16
CA ALA A 232 14.05 -13.54 -1.95
C ALA A 232 13.07 -12.36 -1.86
N PHE A 233 13.52 -11.14 -2.17
CA PHE A 233 12.65 -9.95 -2.22
C PHE A 233 11.50 -10.14 -3.22
N ARG A 234 11.79 -10.60 -4.43
CA ARG A 234 10.77 -10.92 -5.43
C ARG A 234 9.75 -11.93 -4.90
N LYS A 235 10.22 -13.01 -4.26
CA LYS A 235 9.36 -14.05 -3.69
C LYS A 235 8.44 -13.48 -2.60
N VAL A 236 8.98 -12.64 -1.72
CA VAL A 236 8.20 -11.93 -0.69
C VAL A 236 7.09 -11.09 -1.33
N ILE A 237 7.41 -10.28 -2.34
CA ILE A 237 6.41 -9.46 -3.05
C ILE A 237 5.32 -10.35 -3.67
N LEU A 238 5.68 -11.41 -4.37
CA LEU A 238 4.71 -12.31 -5.01
C LEU A 238 3.76 -12.97 -4.00
N VAL A 239 4.29 -13.42 -2.87
CA VAL A 239 3.48 -13.98 -1.77
C VAL A 239 2.53 -12.93 -1.20
N LEU A 240 3.01 -11.71 -0.95
CA LEU A 240 2.17 -10.63 -0.45
C LEU A 240 1.08 -10.22 -1.44
N LEU A 241 1.39 -10.16 -2.74
CA LEU A 241 0.40 -9.91 -3.78
C LEU A 241 -0.65 -11.03 -3.85
N LEU A 242 -0.23 -12.29 -3.73
CA LEU A 242 -1.14 -13.45 -3.70
C LEU A 242 -2.08 -13.38 -2.49
N ILE A 243 -1.55 -13.13 -1.30
CA ILE A 243 -2.35 -12.98 -0.07
C ILE A 243 -3.33 -11.79 -0.21
N ALA A 244 -2.85 -10.66 -0.72
CA ALA A 244 -3.68 -9.49 -0.95
C ALA A 244 -4.81 -9.78 -1.95
N GLY A 245 -4.49 -10.47 -3.05
CA GLY A 245 -5.47 -10.89 -4.06
C GLY A 245 -6.54 -11.82 -3.50
N LEU A 246 -6.15 -12.83 -2.72
CA LEU A 246 -7.07 -13.73 -2.04
C LEU A 246 -7.97 -12.97 -1.06
N GLY A 247 -7.43 -12.02 -0.30
CA GLY A 247 -8.18 -11.18 0.62
C GLY A 247 -9.18 -10.24 -0.08
N LEU A 248 -8.91 -9.83 -1.33
CA LEU A 248 -9.84 -9.01 -2.11
C LEU A 248 -10.99 -9.83 -2.72
N ILE A 249 -10.75 -11.12 -3.05
CA ILE A 249 -11.74 -12.03 -3.62
C ILE A 249 -12.62 -12.64 -2.51
N ALA A 250 -12.07 -12.84 -1.32
CA ALA A 250 -12.78 -13.47 -0.22
C ALA A 250 -14.09 -12.72 0.06
N PRO A 251 -15.24 -13.43 0.11
CA PRO A 251 -16.51 -12.81 0.45
C PRO A 251 -16.42 -12.25 1.87
N ARG A 252 -16.59 -10.94 2.01
CA ARG A 252 -16.78 -10.33 3.32
C ARG A 252 -18.25 -10.57 3.70
N GLY A 253 -18.47 -11.49 4.62
CA GLY A 253 -19.77 -11.63 5.27
C GLY A 253 -20.05 -10.36 6.10
N TRP A 254 -20.80 -9.42 5.51
CA TRP A 254 -21.46 -8.29 6.18
C TRP A 254 -22.95 -8.57 6.17
#